data_7acfd1c46a6baf43688370f265cf2c96
#
_entry.id   7acfd1c46a6baf43688370f265cf2c96
#
_cell.length_a   1.000
_cell.length_b   1.000
_cell.length_c   1.000
_cell.angle_alpha   90.00
_cell.angle_beta   90.00
_cell.angle_gamma   90.00
#
_symmetry.space_group_name_H-M   'P 1'
#
loop_
_entity.id
_entity.type
_entity.pdbx_description
1 polymer ?
#
loop_
_entity_poly.entity_id
_entity_poly.type
_entity_poly.pdbx_seq_one_letter_code
_entity_poly.pdbx_strand_id
1 'polypeptide(L)'
;GLAMPTFDEKGDPMFSEEKELSGLKTIVKRKLEKLPTYAKRGFRHMGLFVHIDTEIAFCNSQERMRCLIDVQKTFKDPYEVIFLFSRGSGNDWLLAECDMKRETCCEYEIKEEIANRLGRLAYLTAMGAIKDDDVIWGR
;
A
#
# COMPACT_ATOMS: atom_id res chain seq x y z
N GLY A 1 -5.97 -0.89 24.14
CA GLY A 1 -7.35 -1.28 24.36
C GLY A 1 -8.02 -1.74 23.08
N LEU A 2 -8.94 -2.66 23.21
CA LEU A 2 -9.74 -3.12 22.09
C LEU A 2 -10.68 -2.00 21.65
N ALA A 3 -10.52 -1.56 20.39
CA ALA A 3 -11.47 -0.61 19.84
C ALA A 3 -12.83 -1.31 19.65
N MET A 4 -13.87 -0.66 20.09
CA MET A 4 -15.22 -1.14 19.86
C MET A 4 -15.54 -1.08 18.35
N PRO A 5 -16.12 -2.14 17.77
CA PRO A 5 -16.53 -2.07 16.40
C PRO A 5 -17.62 -1.00 16.22
N THR A 6 -17.48 -0.19 15.17
CA THR A 6 -18.51 0.77 14.78
C THR A 6 -19.32 0.19 13.62
N PHE A 7 -20.61 0.47 13.62
CA PHE A 7 -21.55 -0.02 12.62
C PHE A 7 -22.13 1.13 11.82
N ASP A 8 -22.43 0.88 10.55
CA ASP A 8 -23.12 1.85 9.70
C ASP A 8 -24.64 1.86 9.99
N GLU A 9 -25.40 2.69 9.24
CA GLU A 9 -26.85 2.82 9.40
C GLU A 9 -27.61 1.52 9.14
N LYS A 10 -27.03 0.61 8.35
CA LYS A 10 -27.62 -0.68 8.02
C LYS A 10 -27.28 -1.78 9.04
N GLY A 11 -26.48 -1.45 10.05
CA GLY A 11 -25.99 -2.42 11.04
C GLY A 11 -24.79 -3.23 10.59
N ASP A 12 -24.18 -2.91 9.45
CA ASP A 12 -22.95 -3.55 8.98
C ASP A 12 -21.72 -2.91 9.64
N PRO A 13 -20.66 -3.68 9.94
CA PRO A 13 -19.43 -3.11 10.49
C PRO A 13 -18.84 -2.06 9.55
N MET A 14 -18.51 -0.88 10.07
CA MET A 14 -17.84 0.16 9.29
C MET A 14 -16.42 -0.25 8.90
N PHE A 15 -15.75 -1.03 9.77
CA PHE A 15 -14.41 -1.55 9.55
C PHE A 15 -14.42 -3.06 9.78
N SER A 16 -13.93 -3.82 8.82
CA SER A 16 -13.81 -5.27 8.89
C SER A 16 -12.70 -5.74 7.95
N GLU A 17 -12.30 -7.00 8.08
CA GLU A 17 -11.33 -7.62 7.15
C GLU A 17 -11.83 -7.53 5.71
N GLU A 18 -13.10 -7.82 5.49
CA GLU A 18 -13.70 -7.76 4.15
C GLU A 18 -13.64 -6.36 3.55
N LYS A 19 -13.93 -5.33 4.34
CA LYS A 19 -13.89 -3.94 3.88
C LYS A 19 -12.46 -3.49 3.60
N GLU A 20 -11.50 -3.89 4.42
CA GLU A 20 -10.09 -3.59 4.19
C GLU A 20 -9.61 -4.21 2.88
N LEU A 21 -9.88 -5.50 2.68
CA LEU A 21 -9.48 -6.21 1.47
C LEU A 21 -10.21 -5.70 0.23
N SER A 22 -11.49 -5.38 0.35
CA SER A 22 -12.27 -4.78 -0.74
C SER A 22 -11.73 -3.41 -1.15
N GLY A 23 -11.38 -2.58 -0.18
CA GLY A 23 -10.74 -1.29 -0.42
C GLY A 23 -9.38 -1.42 -1.11
N LEU A 24 -8.57 -2.37 -0.65
CA LEU A 24 -7.27 -2.66 -1.24
C LEU A 24 -7.42 -3.13 -2.69
N LYS A 25 -8.36 -4.04 -2.97
CA LYS A 25 -8.66 -4.50 -4.33
C LYS A 25 -9.04 -3.33 -5.25
N THR A 26 -9.90 -2.46 -4.78
CA THR A 26 -10.37 -1.30 -5.56
C THR A 26 -9.23 -0.37 -5.92
N ILE A 27 -8.38 -0.04 -4.97
CA ILE A 27 -7.23 0.86 -5.18
C ILE A 27 -6.24 0.23 -6.17
N VAL A 28 -5.86 -1.02 -5.93
CA VAL A 28 -4.87 -1.70 -6.77
C VAL A 28 -5.41 -1.90 -8.19
N LYS A 29 -6.67 -2.26 -8.34
CA LYS A 29 -7.31 -2.40 -9.65
C LYS A 29 -7.28 -1.09 -10.45
N ARG A 30 -7.60 0.03 -9.83
CA ARG A 30 -7.53 1.34 -10.48
C ARG A 30 -6.11 1.66 -10.96
N LYS A 31 -5.11 1.33 -10.18
CA LYS A 31 -3.71 1.56 -10.55
C LYS A 31 -3.25 0.63 -11.66
N LEU A 32 -3.70 -0.62 -11.63
CA LEU A 32 -3.42 -1.59 -12.70
C LEU A 32 -4.03 -1.14 -14.04
N GLU A 33 -5.23 -0.58 -14.02
CA GLU A 33 -5.88 -0.05 -15.23
C GLU A 33 -5.10 1.12 -15.85
N LYS A 34 -4.39 1.89 -15.05
CA LYS A 34 -3.54 3.00 -15.50
C LYS A 34 -2.13 2.58 -15.93
N LEU A 35 -1.72 1.36 -15.59
CA LEU A 35 -0.38 0.88 -15.83
C LEU A 35 0.05 0.95 -17.30
N PRO A 36 -0.80 0.60 -18.30
CA PRO A 36 -0.44 0.73 -19.71
C PRO A 36 -0.08 2.17 -20.13
N THR A 37 -0.73 3.16 -19.52
CA THR A 37 -0.43 4.57 -19.77
C THR A 37 0.97 4.94 -19.29
N TYR A 38 1.37 4.44 -18.12
CA TYR A 38 2.72 4.65 -17.61
C TYR A 38 3.78 3.91 -18.42
N ALA A 39 3.47 2.70 -18.88
CA ALA A 39 4.36 1.92 -19.73
C ALA A 39 4.69 2.65 -21.05
N LYS A 40 3.72 3.36 -21.63
CA LYS A 40 3.92 4.18 -22.83
C LYS A 40 4.89 5.33 -22.62
N ARG A 41 5.12 5.74 -21.37
CA ARG A 41 6.08 6.80 -21.00
C ARG A 41 7.52 6.27 -20.88
N GLY A 42 7.76 4.99 -21.15
CA GLY A 42 9.08 4.38 -21.15
C GLY A 42 9.55 3.78 -19.83
N PHE A 43 8.67 3.68 -18.83
CA PHE A 43 9.00 2.99 -17.59
C PHE A 43 9.03 1.47 -17.79
N ARG A 44 10.17 0.85 -17.48
CA ARG A 44 10.35 -0.60 -17.65
C ARG A 44 9.98 -1.41 -16.40
N HIS A 45 10.24 -0.84 -15.23
CA HIS A 45 9.96 -1.47 -13.94
C HIS A 45 9.11 -0.52 -13.13
N MET A 46 7.96 -1.00 -12.69
CA MET A 46 7.04 -0.20 -11.89
C MET A 46 6.65 -0.94 -10.63
N GLY A 47 6.82 -0.26 -9.52
CA GLY A 47 6.29 -0.66 -8.23
C GLY A 47 5.10 0.21 -7.86
N LEU A 48 4.27 -0.30 -6.97
CA LEU A 48 3.14 0.43 -6.43
C LEU A 48 3.32 0.60 -4.92
N PHE A 49 3.12 1.80 -4.45
CA PHE A 49 3.11 2.11 -3.02
C PHE A 49 1.67 2.41 -2.59
N VAL A 50 1.17 1.63 -1.62
CA VAL A 50 -0.19 1.79 -1.08
C VAL A 50 -0.10 2.14 0.39
N HIS A 51 -0.66 3.29 0.75
CA HIS A 51 -0.82 3.68 2.14
C HIS A 51 -2.19 3.20 2.64
N ILE A 52 -2.17 2.36 3.65
CA ILE A 52 -3.38 1.88 4.30
C ILE A 52 -3.64 2.78 5.51
N ASP A 53 -4.56 3.70 5.34
CA ASP A 53 -4.91 4.70 6.34
C ASP A 53 -6.03 4.18 7.25
N THR A 54 -5.67 3.21 8.08
CA THR A 54 -6.55 2.71 9.13
C THR A 54 -5.79 2.69 10.45
N GLU A 55 -6.43 3.15 11.51
CA GLU A 55 -5.85 3.08 12.85
C GLU A 55 -5.78 1.63 13.36
N ILE A 56 -6.61 0.77 12.81
CA ILE A 56 -6.70 -0.64 13.18
C ILE A 56 -6.48 -1.49 11.94
N ALA A 57 -5.43 -2.29 11.96
CA ALA A 57 -5.19 -3.28 10.93
C ALA A 57 -6.00 -4.56 11.25
N PHE A 58 -6.96 -4.88 10.40
CA PHE A 58 -7.77 -6.10 10.54
C PHE A 58 -7.13 -7.30 9.84
N CYS A 59 -6.33 -7.07 8.82
CA CYS A 59 -5.68 -8.11 8.04
C CYS A 59 -4.18 -8.15 8.30
N ASN A 60 -3.60 -9.34 8.27
CA ASN A 60 -2.16 -9.50 8.27
C ASN A 60 -1.59 -9.39 6.84
N SER A 61 -0.27 -9.35 6.73
CA SER A 61 0.40 -9.19 5.43
C SER A 61 0.16 -10.38 4.51
N GLN A 62 -0.03 -11.57 5.02
CA GLN A 62 -0.32 -12.75 4.19
C GLN A 62 -1.72 -12.67 3.57
N GLU A 63 -2.71 -12.23 4.31
CA GLU A 63 -4.07 -12.04 3.80
C GLU A 63 -4.10 -10.95 2.73
N ARG A 64 -3.38 -9.85 2.97
CA ARG A 64 -3.21 -8.77 1.99
C ARG A 64 -2.49 -9.27 0.74
N MET A 65 -1.45 -10.07 0.91
CA MET A 65 -0.70 -10.66 -0.21
C MET A 65 -1.58 -11.54 -1.09
N ARG A 66 -2.42 -12.38 -0.52
CA ARG A 66 -3.38 -13.20 -1.29
C ARG A 66 -4.34 -12.34 -2.08
N CYS A 67 -4.84 -11.27 -1.45
CA CYS A 67 -5.70 -10.29 -2.10
C CYS A 67 -5.02 -9.66 -3.31
N LEU A 68 -3.77 -9.24 -3.17
CA LEU A 68 -2.97 -8.64 -4.25
C LEU A 68 -2.75 -9.63 -5.39
N ILE A 69 -2.42 -10.87 -5.08
CA ILE A 69 -2.24 -11.94 -6.07
C ILE A 69 -3.53 -12.13 -6.88
N ASP A 70 -4.66 -12.24 -6.20
CA ASP A 70 -5.96 -12.46 -6.85
C ASP A 70 -6.34 -11.32 -7.79
N VAL A 71 -6.13 -10.07 -7.36
CA VAL A 71 -6.41 -8.90 -8.19
C VAL A 71 -5.53 -8.88 -9.43
N GLN A 72 -4.25 -9.17 -9.28
CA GLN A 72 -3.29 -9.08 -10.36
C GLN A 72 -3.39 -10.20 -11.39
N LYS A 73 -3.97 -11.34 -11.05
CA LYS A 73 -4.17 -12.46 -11.99
C LYS A 73 -4.98 -12.09 -13.21
N THR A 74 -5.85 -11.12 -13.10
CA THR A 74 -6.73 -10.69 -14.19
C THR A 74 -6.07 -9.70 -15.14
N PHE A 75 -4.87 -9.23 -14.83
CA PHE A 75 -4.15 -8.23 -15.62
C PHE A 75 -2.93 -8.85 -16.32
N LYS A 76 -2.71 -8.42 -17.57
CA LYS A 76 -1.62 -8.91 -18.41
C LYS A 76 -0.25 -8.50 -17.86
N ASP A 77 -0.13 -7.24 -17.46
CA ASP A 77 1.12 -6.65 -16.99
C ASP A 77 0.95 -6.18 -15.52
N PRO A 78 1.09 -7.08 -14.55
CA PRO A 78 0.95 -6.72 -13.14
C PRO A 78 2.18 -5.99 -12.62
N TYR A 79 2.02 -5.32 -11.48
CA TYR A 79 3.15 -4.76 -10.75
C TYR A 79 4.08 -5.87 -10.27
N GLU A 80 5.38 -5.65 -10.36
CA GLU A 80 6.39 -6.60 -9.87
C GLU A 80 6.51 -6.57 -8.35
N VAL A 81 6.42 -5.37 -7.78
CA VAL A 81 6.51 -5.14 -6.33
C VAL A 81 5.43 -4.19 -5.89
N ILE A 82 4.75 -4.53 -4.80
CA ILE A 82 3.79 -3.65 -4.15
C ILE A 82 4.24 -3.43 -2.71
N PHE A 83 4.37 -2.17 -2.34
CA PHE A 83 4.67 -1.76 -0.96
C PHE A 83 3.39 -1.38 -0.26
N LEU A 84 3.11 -2.02 0.87
CA LEU A 84 1.99 -1.68 1.73
C LEU A 84 2.52 -0.99 2.98
N PHE A 85 2.07 0.23 3.20
CA PHE A 85 2.46 1.03 4.33
C PHE A 85 1.27 1.23 5.25
N SER A 86 1.39 0.77 6.49
CA SER A 86 0.29 0.81 7.47
C SER A 86 0.80 1.06 8.88
N ARG A 87 -0.11 1.37 9.78
CA ARG A 87 0.21 1.46 11.20
C ARG A 87 0.54 0.07 11.74
N GLY A 88 1.67 0.01 12.46
CA GLY A 88 2.03 -1.17 13.24
C GLY A 88 1.54 -1.08 14.68
N SER A 89 2.15 -1.83 15.56
CA SER A 89 1.88 -1.76 16.99
C SER A 89 2.50 -0.49 17.61
N GLY A 90 1.79 0.13 18.52
CA GLY A 90 2.24 1.37 19.16
C GLY A 90 2.24 2.54 18.19
N ASN A 91 3.32 3.34 18.18
CA ASN A 91 3.47 4.51 17.32
C ASN A 91 4.28 4.20 16.05
N ASP A 92 4.72 2.97 15.88
CA ASP A 92 5.54 2.59 14.74
C ASP A 92 4.68 2.26 13.52
N TRP A 93 5.30 2.31 12.36
CA TRP A 93 4.70 1.97 11.09
C TRP A 93 5.24 0.65 10.58
N LEU A 94 4.44 -0.03 9.78
CA LEU A 94 4.80 -1.28 9.13
C LEU A 94 4.87 -1.08 7.62
N LEU A 95 6.02 -1.41 7.04
CA LEU A 95 6.18 -1.46 5.60
C LEU A 95 6.29 -2.92 5.16
N ALA A 96 5.35 -3.36 4.34
CA ALA A 96 5.38 -4.69 3.76
C ALA A 96 5.80 -4.59 2.29
N GLU A 97 6.91 -5.21 1.96
CA GLU A 97 7.41 -5.34 0.59
C GLU A 97 6.89 -6.65 0.00
N CYS A 98 5.94 -6.56 -0.92
CA CYS A 98 5.32 -7.71 -1.55
C CYS A 98 5.92 -7.95 -2.93
N ASP A 99 6.75 -8.98 -3.05
CA ASP A 99 7.29 -9.42 -4.32
C ASP A 99 6.26 -10.31 -5.02
N MET A 100 5.68 -9.79 -6.08
CA MET A 100 4.56 -10.45 -6.75
C MET A 100 5.00 -11.63 -7.61
N LYS A 101 6.25 -11.64 -8.09
CA LYS A 101 6.78 -12.76 -8.86
C LYS A 101 7.08 -13.96 -7.98
N ARG A 102 7.70 -13.72 -6.83
CA ARG A 102 8.07 -14.76 -5.88
C ARG A 102 6.94 -15.13 -4.92
N GLU A 103 5.89 -14.31 -4.90
CA GLU A 103 4.77 -14.42 -3.97
C GLU A 103 5.25 -14.42 -2.51
N THR A 104 6.22 -13.55 -2.22
CA THR A 104 6.81 -13.39 -0.88
C THR A 104 6.56 -12.00 -0.35
N CYS A 105 6.49 -11.89 0.97
CA CYS A 105 6.30 -10.62 1.66
C CYS A 105 7.33 -10.49 2.78
N CYS A 106 8.05 -9.36 2.77
CA CYS A 106 8.97 -8.97 3.84
C CYS A 106 8.41 -7.78 4.59
N GLU A 107 8.41 -7.84 5.90
CA GLU A 107 7.91 -6.77 6.75
C GLU A 107 9.05 -6.03 7.43
N TYR A 108 8.95 -4.71 7.47
CA TYR A 108 9.90 -3.82 8.12
C TYR A 108 9.15 -2.88 9.06
N GLU A 109 9.60 -2.80 10.30
CA GLU A 109 9.12 -1.79 11.23
C GLU A 109 9.83 -0.47 10.95
N ILE A 110 9.07 0.60 10.81
CA ILE A 110 9.59 1.93 10.57
C ILE A 110 9.15 2.83 11.71
N LYS A 111 10.13 3.46 12.36
CA LYS A 111 9.85 4.40 13.45
C LYS A 111 9.08 5.60 12.92
N GLU A 112 8.17 6.13 13.74
CA GLU A 112 7.32 7.27 13.38
C GLU A 112 8.10 8.46 12.83
N GLU A 113 9.25 8.76 13.40
CA GLU A 113 10.12 9.85 12.94
C GLU A 113 10.53 9.69 11.48
N ILE A 114 10.92 8.46 11.10
CA ILE A 114 11.33 8.13 9.73
C ILE A 114 10.11 8.16 8.81
N ALA A 115 8.98 7.62 9.24
CA ALA A 115 7.74 7.63 8.48
C ALA A 115 7.26 9.05 8.17
N ASN A 116 7.32 9.94 9.16
CA ASN A 116 6.97 11.35 8.99
C ASN A 116 7.91 12.05 7.99
N ARG A 117 9.20 11.73 8.05
CA ARG A 117 10.19 12.27 7.12
C ARG A 117 9.93 11.82 5.69
N LEU A 118 9.61 10.54 5.48
CA LEU A 118 9.28 9.98 4.17
C LEU A 118 7.98 10.61 3.62
N GLY A 119 6.97 10.77 4.46
CA GLY A 119 5.72 11.42 4.09
C GLY A 119 5.92 12.87 3.67
N ARG A 120 6.80 13.59 4.36
CA ARG A 120 7.15 14.97 4.04
C ARG A 120 7.88 15.07 2.69
N LEU A 121 8.82 14.17 2.43
CA LEU A 121 9.53 14.10 1.16
C LEU A 121 8.57 13.80 0.00
N ALA A 122 7.67 12.85 0.18
CA ALA A 122 6.66 12.52 -0.83
C ALA A 122 5.76 13.71 -1.14
N TYR A 123 5.33 14.45 -0.12
CA TYR A 123 4.53 15.66 -0.29
C TYR A 123 5.28 16.74 -1.07
N LEU A 124 6.54 17.02 -0.70
CA LEU A 124 7.37 18.02 -1.37
C LEU A 124 7.64 17.65 -2.83
N THR A 125 7.85 16.36 -3.10
CA THR A 125 8.04 15.87 -4.47
C THR A 125 6.76 16.06 -5.28
N ALA A 126 5.60 15.73 -4.72
CA ALA A 126 4.31 15.89 -5.39
C ALA A 126 4.00 17.35 -5.70
N MET A 127 4.45 18.30 -4.86
CA MET A 127 4.28 19.72 -5.09
C MET A 127 5.31 20.32 -6.06
N GLY A 128 6.27 19.54 -6.53
CA GLY A 128 7.33 20.01 -7.41
C GLY A 128 8.41 20.84 -6.72
N ALA A 129 8.40 20.93 -5.39
CA ALA A 129 9.43 21.62 -4.62
C ALA A 129 10.77 20.88 -4.62
N ILE A 130 10.71 19.54 -4.77
CA ILE A 130 11.86 18.66 -4.88
C ILE A 130 11.65 17.78 -6.11
N LYS A 131 12.68 17.62 -6.93
CA LYS A 131 12.65 16.71 -8.07
C LYS A 131 12.90 15.28 -7.59
N ASP A 132 12.32 14.28 -8.25
CA ASP A 132 12.54 12.88 -7.94
C ASP A 132 14.03 12.49 -7.94
N ASP A 133 14.82 13.10 -8.85
CA ASP A 133 16.26 12.87 -8.96
C ASP A 133 17.04 13.40 -7.74
N ASP A 134 16.49 14.36 -7.02
CA ASP A 134 17.11 14.95 -5.83
C ASP A 134 16.88 14.09 -4.58
N VAL A 135 16.00 13.12 -4.66
CA VAL A 135 15.67 12.24 -3.54
C VAL A 135 16.38 10.91 -3.72
N ILE A 136 17.34 10.66 -2.83
CA ILE A 136 17.97 9.34 -2.76
C ILE A 136 17.07 8.46 -1.90
N TRP A 137 16.22 7.69 -2.55
CA TRP A 137 15.41 6.68 -1.89
C TRP A 137 16.36 5.59 -1.37
N GLY A 138 16.32 5.31 -0.07
CA GLY A 138 17.24 4.43 0.61
C GLY A 138 17.49 3.12 -0.12
N ARG A 139 18.74 2.84 -0.29
CA ARG A 139 19.22 1.58 -0.84
C ARG A 139 19.29 0.53 0.24
#